data_f7f0fd1503a2e04f76b1ecdcae9f5b84
#
_entry.id   f7f0fd1503a2e04f76b1ecdcae9f5b84
#
_cell.length_a   1.000
_cell.length_b   1.000
_cell.length_c   1.000
_cell.angle_alpha   90.00
_cell.angle_beta   90.00
_cell.angle_gamma   90.00
#
_symmetry.space_group_name_H-M   'P 1'
#
loop_
_entity.id
_entity.type
_entity.pdbx_description
1 polymer ?
#
loop_
_entity_poly.entity_id
_entity_poly.type
_entity_poly.pdbx_seq_one_letter_code
_entity_poly.pdbx_strand_id
1 'polypeptide(L)'
;MWLIIRAGQTRIVGYWQLWILPAAIFAVSFTSILAIEPDTSSVASWIFGIAAGCGLGWSFHRDETLRVDRKHGLLWFEREWKTLILIIIVFVYGYYWGYKTATAPELVTIPGVALNYVGFNGILTGLFIGWRLHTFYVYRMGPTEDLTIADVEASPTD
;
A
#
# COMPACT_ATOMS: atom_id res chain seq x y z
N MET A 1 -16.05 6.88 -4.23
CA MET A 1 -16.03 8.30 -3.87
C MET A 1 -15.89 8.56 -2.37
N TRP A 2 -16.61 7.84 -1.52
CA TRP A 2 -16.56 8.02 -0.06
C TRP A 2 -15.19 7.69 0.59
N LEU A 3 -14.48 6.68 0.09
CA LEU A 3 -13.11 6.30 0.52
C LEU A 3 -12.04 7.37 0.21
N ILE A 4 -12.20 8.10 -0.88
CA ILE A 4 -11.25 9.15 -1.31
C ILE A 4 -11.36 10.38 -0.42
N ILE A 5 -12.60 10.75 -0.02
CA ILE A 5 -12.85 11.89 0.87
C ILE A 5 -12.28 11.62 2.27
N ARG A 6 -12.32 10.37 2.74
CA ARG A 6 -11.74 9.97 4.02
C ARG A 6 -10.20 9.88 4.02
N ALA A 7 -9.56 9.74 2.86
CA ALA A 7 -8.09 9.66 2.79
C ALA A 7 -7.38 10.98 3.10
N GLY A 8 -8.11 12.11 3.04
CA GLY A 8 -7.56 13.43 3.34
C GLY A 8 -7.83 13.94 4.76
N GLN A 9 -8.37 13.13 5.66
CA GLN A 9 -8.62 13.53 7.05
C GLN A 9 -7.68 12.81 8.00
N THR A 10 -7.30 13.48 9.09
CA THR A 10 -6.60 12.87 10.23
C THR A 10 -7.38 11.66 10.73
N ARG A 11 -6.71 10.53 10.95
CA ARG A 11 -7.38 9.29 11.31
C ARG A 11 -6.78 8.66 12.54
N ILE A 12 -7.67 8.23 13.41
CA ILE A 12 -7.34 7.23 14.42
C ILE A 12 -7.73 5.87 13.85
N VAL A 13 -6.76 4.97 13.75
CA VAL A 13 -6.95 3.63 13.20
C VAL A 13 -6.50 2.61 14.25
N GLY A 14 -7.31 1.59 14.46
CA GLY A 14 -6.92 0.46 15.29
C GLY A 14 -5.81 -0.36 14.61
N TYR A 15 -4.85 -0.84 15.42
CA TYR A 15 -3.70 -1.61 14.96
C TYR A 15 -4.04 -2.76 13.98
N TRP A 16 -5.13 -3.50 14.20
CA TRP A 16 -5.55 -4.61 13.35
C TRP A 16 -6.00 -4.18 11.94
N GLN A 17 -6.54 -2.97 11.81
CA GLN A 17 -7.00 -2.45 10.53
C GLN A 17 -5.86 -2.14 9.57
N LEU A 18 -4.63 -2.00 10.10
CA LEU A 18 -3.44 -1.76 9.29
C LEU A 18 -3.14 -2.88 8.29
N TRP A 19 -3.45 -4.12 8.65
CA TRP A 19 -3.10 -5.29 7.86
C TRP A 19 -4.14 -5.70 6.83
N ILE A 20 -5.37 -5.18 6.93
CA ILE A 20 -6.47 -5.53 6.00
C ILE A 20 -6.13 -5.11 4.57
N LEU A 21 -5.67 -3.87 4.38
CA LEU A 21 -5.37 -3.34 3.05
C LEU A 21 -4.18 -4.04 2.37
N PRO A 22 -3.01 -4.23 3.03
CA PRO A 22 -1.91 -5.00 2.44
C PRO A 22 -2.30 -6.44 2.12
N ALA A 23 -3.06 -7.11 2.98
CA ALA A 23 -3.52 -8.47 2.73
C ALA A 23 -4.44 -8.56 1.51
N ALA A 24 -5.38 -7.60 1.36
CA ALA A 24 -6.25 -7.52 0.20
C ALA A 24 -5.47 -7.27 -1.09
N ILE A 25 -4.51 -6.32 -1.08
CA ILE A 25 -3.68 -6.02 -2.25
C ILE A 25 -2.79 -7.22 -2.60
N PHE A 26 -2.21 -7.87 -1.60
CA PHE A 26 -1.41 -9.09 -1.82
C PHE A 26 -2.25 -10.20 -2.44
N ALA A 27 -3.47 -10.44 -1.94
CA ALA A 27 -4.37 -11.46 -2.48
C ALA A 27 -4.73 -11.16 -3.95
N VAL A 28 -5.07 -9.91 -4.29
CA VAL A 28 -5.36 -9.49 -5.67
C VAL A 28 -4.13 -9.65 -6.56
N SER A 29 -2.95 -9.24 -6.09
CA SER A 29 -1.70 -9.39 -6.83
C SER A 29 -1.36 -10.87 -7.07
N PHE A 30 -1.55 -11.70 -6.06
CA PHE A 30 -1.31 -13.14 -6.15
C PHE A 30 -2.26 -13.83 -7.14
N THR A 31 -3.55 -13.51 -7.09
CA THR A 31 -4.52 -14.06 -8.05
C THR A 31 -4.23 -13.60 -9.49
N SER A 32 -3.75 -12.36 -9.66
CA SER A 32 -3.35 -11.86 -10.98
C SER A 32 -2.18 -12.62 -11.60
N ILE A 33 -1.23 -13.10 -10.77
CA ILE A 33 -0.13 -13.95 -11.25
C ILE A 33 -0.64 -15.31 -11.66
N LEU A 34 -1.49 -15.93 -10.85
CA LEU A 34 -2.03 -17.25 -11.17
C LEU A 34 -2.83 -17.27 -12.47
N ALA A 35 -3.45 -16.15 -12.84
CA ALA A 35 -4.23 -16.01 -14.06
C ALA A 35 -3.38 -15.99 -15.37
N ILE A 36 -2.06 -15.80 -15.26
CA ILE A 36 -1.13 -15.67 -16.41
C ILE A 36 -0.35 -16.97 -16.67
N GLU A 37 -0.65 -18.06 -15.96
CA GLU A 37 0.15 -19.31 -16.00
C GLU A 37 1.64 -19.01 -15.76
N PRO A 38 2.03 -18.70 -14.53
CA PRO A 38 3.33 -18.12 -14.22
C PRO A 38 4.46 -19.13 -14.49
N ASP A 39 5.45 -18.71 -15.27
CA ASP A 39 6.73 -19.36 -15.37
C ASP A 39 7.67 -18.92 -14.22
N THR A 40 8.81 -19.58 -14.08
CA THR A 40 9.79 -19.29 -13.03
C THR A 40 10.29 -17.83 -13.08
N SER A 41 10.42 -17.26 -14.28
CA SER A 41 10.91 -15.88 -14.47
C SER A 41 9.87 -14.86 -14.03
N SER A 42 8.60 -15.11 -14.28
CA SER A 42 7.48 -14.27 -13.83
C SER A 42 7.37 -14.24 -12.31
N VAL A 43 7.46 -15.41 -11.66
CA VAL A 43 7.47 -15.51 -10.18
C VAL A 43 8.67 -14.78 -9.59
N ALA A 44 9.86 -14.97 -10.17
CA ALA A 44 11.06 -14.27 -9.73
C ALA A 44 10.91 -12.75 -9.86
N SER A 45 10.42 -12.25 -11.01
CA SER A 45 10.16 -10.83 -11.25
C SER A 45 9.20 -10.24 -10.21
N TRP A 46 8.16 -10.98 -9.83
CA TRP A 46 7.21 -10.56 -8.81
C TRP A 46 7.86 -10.46 -7.42
N ILE A 47 8.62 -11.46 -7.02
CA ILE A 47 9.32 -11.48 -5.73
C ILE A 47 10.31 -10.31 -5.65
N PHE A 48 11.12 -10.11 -6.69
CA PHE A 48 12.03 -8.96 -6.77
C PHE A 48 11.28 -7.63 -6.75
N GLY A 49 10.14 -7.55 -7.44
CA GLY A 49 9.24 -6.39 -7.39
C GLY A 49 8.77 -6.12 -5.96
N ILE A 50 8.29 -7.13 -5.23
CA ILE A 50 7.88 -6.97 -3.83
C ILE A 50 9.05 -6.48 -2.97
N ALA A 51 10.23 -7.08 -3.10
CA ALA A 51 11.39 -6.69 -2.31
C ALA A 51 11.80 -5.23 -2.58
N ALA A 52 11.88 -4.82 -3.85
CA ALA A 52 12.16 -3.45 -4.26
C ALA A 52 11.07 -2.48 -3.76
N GLY A 53 9.80 -2.84 -3.93
CA GLY A 53 8.66 -2.07 -3.46
C GLY A 53 8.65 -1.91 -1.94
N CYS A 54 8.98 -2.95 -1.18
CA CYS A 54 9.12 -2.85 0.28
C CYS A 54 10.18 -1.83 0.69
N GLY A 55 11.34 -1.86 0.06
CA GLY A 55 12.40 -0.88 0.32
C GLY A 55 11.96 0.55 -0.01
N LEU A 56 11.32 0.75 -1.16
CA LEU A 56 10.77 2.05 -1.56
C LEU A 56 9.67 2.51 -0.61
N GLY A 57 8.71 1.65 -0.26
CA GLY A 57 7.60 1.97 0.65
C GLY A 57 8.10 2.35 2.05
N TRP A 58 9.08 1.63 2.57
CA TRP A 58 9.74 1.96 3.82
C TRP A 58 10.42 3.34 3.76
N SER A 59 11.22 3.59 2.72
CA SER A 59 11.99 4.83 2.58
C SER A 59 11.08 6.04 2.36
N PHE A 60 10.00 5.88 1.58
CA PHE A 60 9.09 6.97 1.24
C PHE A 60 8.27 7.47 2.44
N HIS A 61 8.03 6.60 3.42
CA HIS A 61 7.24 6.91 4.61
C HIS A 61 8.10 7.11 5.86
N ARG A 62 9.43 7.16 5.70
CA ARG A 62 10.37 7.30 6.83
C ARG A 62 10.19 8.60 7.62
N ASP A 63 9.81 9.68 6.93
CA ASP A 63 9.69 11.03 7.51
C ASP A 63 8.26 11.35 7.97
N GLU A 64 7.39 10.34 8.05
CA GLU A 64 6.01 10.55 8.50
C GLU A 64 5.95 10.68 10.02
N THR A 65 5.27 11.72 10.48
CA THR A 65 4.95 11.92 11.89
C THR A 65 3.80 11.01 12.29
N LEU A 66 4.16 9.90 12.96
CA LEU A 66 3.19 8.95 13.51
C LEU A 66 3.13 9.14 15.01
N ARG A 67 1.94 9.46 15.54
CA ARG A 67 1.69 9.45 16.99
C ARG A 67 1.05 8.12 17.36
N VAL A 68 1.58 7.50 18.40
CA VAL A 68 1.22 6.11 18.77
C VAL A 68 0.74 6.08 20.21
N ASP A 69 -0.46 5.51 20.41
CA ASP A 69 -0.96 5.14 21.73
C ASP A 69 -0.98 3.62 21.86
N ARG A 70 0.05 3.08 22.49
CA ARG A 70 0.13 1.63 22.72
C ARG A 70 -0.84 1.13 23.76
N LYS A 71 -1.25 1.98 24.69
CA LYS A 71 -2.13 1.62 25.80
C LYS A 71 -3.54 1.31 25.29
N HIS A 72 -4.00 2.07 24.31
CA HIS A 72 -5.33 1.89 23.69
C HIS A 72 -5.27 1.24 22.30
N GLY A 73 -4.06 0.91 21.79
CA GLY A 73 -3.88 0.29 20.48
C GLY A 73 -4.25 1.22 19.32
N LEU A 74 -4.09 2.54 19.50
CA LEU A 74 -4.47 3.56 18.55
C LEU A 74 -3.25 4.14 17.85
N LEU A 75 -3.45 4.49 16.58
CA LEU A 75 -2.47 5.15 15.73
C LEU A 75 -3.11 6.39 15.13
N TRP A 76 -2.44 7.52 15.27
CA TRP A 76 -2.84 8.77 14.65
C TRP A 76 -1.95 9.03 13.44
N PHE A 77 -2.58 9.23 12.27
CA PHE A 77 -1.92 9.57 11.03
C PHE A 77 -2.22 11.02 10.68
N GLU A 78 -1.18 11.79 10.41
CA GLU A 78 -1.33 13.09 9.79
C GLU A 78 -1.88 12.96 8.37
N ARG A 79 -2.44 14.05 7.81
CA ARG A 79 -3.01 14.09 6.47
C ARG A 79 -1.97 13.74 5.41
N GLU A 80 -2.10 12.57 4.77
CA GLU A 80 -1.11 12.04 3.86
C GLU A 80 -1.53 12.13 2.40
N TRP A 81 -1.08 13.16 1.71
CA TRP A 81 -1.22 13.27 0.26
C TRP A 81 -0.48 12.16 -0.49
N LYS A 82 0.61 11.64 0.06
CA LYS A 82 1.42 10.55 -0.50
C LYS A 82 0.58 9.29 -0.71
N THR A 83 -0.20 8.90 0.28
CA THR A 83 -1.11 7.75 0.20
C THR A 83 -2.18 7.94 -0.88
N LEU A 84 -2.75 9.15 -1.01
CA LEU A 84 -3.73 9.44 -2.05
C LEU A 84 -3.12 9.29 -3.44
N ILE A 85 -1.92 9.86 -3.66
CA ILE A 85 -1.20 9.74 -4.94
C ILE A 85 -0.94 8.26 -5.26
N LEU A 86 -0.50 7.48 -4.28
CA LEU A 86 -0.23 6.05 -4.45
C LEU A 86 -1.50 5.28 -4.84
N ILE A 87 -2.64 5.55 -4.21
CA ILE A 87 -3.93 4.95 -4.57
C ILE A 87 -4.32 5.31 -6.01
N ILE A 88 -4.13 6.57 -6.43
CA ILE A 88 -4.41 7.00 -7.80
C ILE A 88 -3.52 6.25 -8.79
N ILE A 89 -2.22 6.11 -8.51
CA ILE A 89 -1.28 5.37 -9.37
C ILE A 89 -1.73 3.92 -9.52
N VAL A 90 -2.07 3.25 -8.42
CA VAL A 90 -2.56 1.86 -8.44
C VAL A 90 -3.83 1.75 -9.28
N PHE A 91 -4.77 2.69 -9.11
CA PHE A 91 -6.03 2.69 -9.85
C PHE A 91 -5.82 2.90 -11.35
N VAL A 92 -5.01 3.91 -11.73
CA VAL A 92 -4.70 4.21 -13.14
C VAL A 92 -3.97 3.04 -13.79
N TYR A 93 -3.00 2.46 -13.09
CA TYR A 93 -2.28 1.30 -13.56
C TYR A 93 -3.20 0.08 -13.75
N GLY A 94 -4.02 -0.23 -12.75
CA GLY A 94 -4.99 -1.33 -12.83
C GLY A 94 -5.98 -1.15 -13.97
N TYR A 95 -6.49 0.08 -14.17
CA TYR A 95 -7.37 0.42 -15.28
C TYR A 95 -6.67 0.25 -16.64
N TYR A 96 -5.45 0.78 -16.77
CA TYR A 96 -4.66 0.64 -18.01
C TYR A 96 -4.46 -0.83 -18.41
N TRP A 97 -4.03 -1.66 -17.46
CA TRP A 97 -3.83 -3.08 -17.74
C TRP A 97 -5.13 -3.83 -17.95
N GLY A 98 -6.18 -3.53 -17.19
CA GLY A 98 -7.51 -4.10 -17.44
C GLY A 98 -8.03 -3.81 -18.83
N TYR A 99 -7.83 -2.58 -19.32
CA TYR A 99 -8.18 -2.19 -20.69
C TYR A 99 -7.32 -2.94 -21.72
N LYS A 100 -5.99 -3.01 -21.50
CA LYS A 100 -5.07 -3.70 -22.42
C LYS A 100 -5.38 -5.19 -22.55
N THR A 101 -5.61 -5.87 -21.45
CA THR A 101 -5.94 -7.31 -21.46
C THR A 101 -7.31 -7.59 -22.07
N ALA A 102 -8.26 -6.66 -21.99
CA ALA A 102 -9.56 -6.81 -22.60
C ALA A 102 -9.54 -6.55 -24.13
N THR A 103 -8.69 -5.62 -24.61
CA THR A 103 -8.64 -5.22 -26.03
C THR A 103 -7.60 -5.98 -26.85
N ALA A 104 -6.54 -6.47 -26.20
CA ALA A 104 -5.43 -7.17 -26.84
C ALA A 104 -4.86 -8.25 -25.89
N PRO A 105 -5.62 -9.35 -25.67
CA PRO A 105 -5.24 -10.41 -24.72
C PRO A 105 -3.91 -11.08 -25.08
N GLU A 106 -3.51 -11.05 -26.34
CA GLU A 106 -2.24 -11.58 -26.80
C GLU A 106 -1.01 -10.84 -26.23
N LEU A 107 -1.17 -9.63 -25.71
CA LEU A 107 -0.06 -8.89 -25.13
C LEU A 107 0.53 -9.56 -23.89
N VAL A 108 -0.31 -10.23 -23.09
CA VAL A 108 0.16 -10.93 -21.88
C VAL A 108 0.90 -12.24 -22.20
N THR A 109 0.81 -12.73 -23.42
CA THR A 109 1.58 -13.90 -23.89
C THR A 109 3.00 -13.53 -24.33
N ILE A 110 3.29 -12.23 -24.52
CA ILE A 110 4.62 -11.74 -24.85
C ILE A 110 5.47 -11.74 -23.56
N PRO A 111 6.57 -12.53 -23.47
CA PRO A 111 7.31 -12.72 -22.23
C PRO A 111 7.77 -11.41 -21.57
N GLY A 112 8.29 -10.44 -22.35
CA GLY A 112 8.73 -9.16 -21.82
C GLY A 112 7.59 -8.30 -21.26
N VAL A 113 6.40 -8.38 -21.84
CA VAL A 113 5.21 -7.67 -21.36
C VAL A 113 4.66 -8.31 -20.09
N ALA A 114 4.60 -9.63 -20.05
CA ALA A 114 4.20 -10.39 -18.87
C ALA A 114 5.12 -10.10 -17.67
N LEU A 115 6.44 -10.13 -17.87
CA LEU A 115 7.43 -9.82 -16.83
C LEU A 115 7.28 -8.41 -16.27
N ASN A 116 7.09 -7.40 -17.14
CA ASN A 116 6.86 -6.02 -16.72
C ASN A 116 5.56 -5.88 -15.92
N TYR A 117 4.48 -6.50 -16.39
CA TYR A 117 3.20 -6.47 -15.69
C TYR A 117 3.29 -7.08 -14.30
N VAL A 118 3.87 -8.26 -14.21
CA VAL A 118 4.02 -9.02 -12.95
C VAL A 118 4.99 -8.32 -12.01
N GLY A 119 6.15 -7.86 -12.50
CA GLY A 119 7.14 -7.16 -11.70
C GLY A 119 6.61 -5.85 -11.12
N PHE A 120 5.88 -5.07 -11.93
CA PHE A 120 5.29 -3.82 -11.45
C PHE A 120 4.16 -4.06 -10.43
N ASN A 121 3.35 -5.10 -10.62
CA ASN A 121 2.37 -5.55 -9.64
C ASN A 121 3.04 -5.93 -8.30
N GLY A 122 4.19 -6.60 -8.37
CA GLY A 122 5.05 -6.87 -7.22
C GLY A 122 5.51 -5.58 -6.53
N ILE A 123 6.01 -4.59 -7.29
CA ILE A 123 6.44 -3.30 -6.73
C ILE A 123 5.31 -2.59 -6.01
N LEU A 124 4.12 -2.53 -6.60
CA LEU A 124 2.96 -1.91 -5.95
C LEU A 124 2.58 -2.62 -4.66
N THR A 125 2.55 -3.94 -4.68
CA THR A 125 2.28 -4.76 -3.49
C THR A 125 3.33 -4.51 -2.42
N GLY A 126 4.61 -4.51 -2.80
CA GLY A 126 5.73 -4.22 -1.90
C GLY A 126 5.67 -2.83 -1.28
N LEU A 127 5.29 -1.79 -2.04
CA LEU A 127 5.13 -0.43 -1.53
C LEU A 127 4.16 -0.39 -0.33
N PHE A 128 3.01 -1.05 -0.44
CA PHE A 128 2.04 -1.10 0.67
C PHE A 128 2.55 -1.93 1.84
N ILE A 129 3.24 -3.04 1.58
CA ILE A 129 3.83 -3.86 2.63
C ILE A 129 4.93 -3.07 3.36
N GLY A 130 5.85 -2.43 2.62
CA GLY A 130 6.96 -1.65 3.18
C GLY A 130 6.48 -0.48 4.04
N TRP A 131 5.45 0.24 3.58
CA TRP A 131 4.79 1.26 4.37
C TRP A 131 4.26 0.71 5.70
N ARG A 132 3.55 -0.41 5.66
CA ARG A 132 2.98 -1.01 6.87
C ARG A 132 4.04 -1.59 7.81
N LEU A 133 5.11 -2.14 7.27
CA LEU A 133 6.26 -2.56 8.06
C LEU A 133 6.92 -1.38 8.78
N HIS A 134 7.07 -0.23 8.11
CA HIS A 134 7.56 1.00 8.73
C HIS A 134 6.62 1.48 9.84
N THR A 135 5.31 1.54 9.57
CA THR A 135 4.29 1.90 10.58
C THR A 135 4.35 0.96 11.79
N PHE A 136 4.48 -0.35 11.54
CA PHE A 136 4.63 -1.35 12.60
C PHE A 136 5.90 -1.14 13.42
N TYR A 137 7.01 -0.84 12.75
CA TYR A 137 8.28 -0.54 13.41
C TYR A 137 8.15 0.67 14.34
N VAL A 138 7.56 1.78 13.85
CA VAL A 138 7.31 2.98 14.66
C VAL A 138 6.35 2.67 15.81
N TYR A 139 5.32 1.87 15.58
CA TYR A 139 4.41 1.43 16.65
C TYR A 139 5.13 0.68 17.76
N ARG A 140 6.10 -0.17 17.42
CA ARG A 140 6.86 -0.97 18.40
C ARG A 140 7.95 -0.17 19.10
N MET A 141 8.70 0.65 18.38
CA MET A 141 9.95 1.29 18.83
C MET A 141 9.83 2.78 19.07
N GLY A 142 8.80 3.45 18.50
CA GLY A 142 8.60 4.89 18.64
C GLY A 142 8.15 5.32 20.04
N PRO A 143 8.15 6.61 20.33
CA PRO A 143 7.58 7.17 21.57
C PRO A 143 6.07 6.86 21.62
N THR A 144 5.55 6.69 22.85
CA THR A 144 4.11 6.50 23.06
C THR A 144 3.51 7.75 23.69
N GLU A 145 2.37 8.20 23.17
CA GLU A 145 1.60 9.32 23.68
C GLU A 145 0.19 8.85 24.02
N ASP A 146 -0.47 9.49 24.98
CA ASP A 146 -1.87 9.19 25.32
C ASP A 146 -2.77 9.97 24.34
N LEU A 147 -3.34 9.26 23.36
CA LEU A 147 -4.24 9.85 22.36
C LEU A 147 -5.67 9.84 22.89
N THR A 148 -5.98 10.75 23.80
CA THR A 148 -7.35 10.93 24.24
C THR A 148 -8.18 11.63 23.16
N ILE A 149 -9.47 11.30 23.06
CA ILE A 149 -10.39 11.86 22.04
C ILE A 149 -10.40 13.41 22.05
N ALA A 150 -10.13 14.02 23.21
CA ALA A 150 -10.05 15.45 23.38
C ALA A 150 -8.90 16.12 22.58
N ASP A 151 -7.77 15.42 22.39
CA ASP A 151 -6.62 15.95 21.63
C ASP A 151 -6.84 15.92 20.13
N VAL A 152 -7.77 15.08 19.67
CA VAL A 152 -8.11 14.93 18.24
C VAL A 152 -9.12 15.99 17.80
N GLU A 153 -10.03 16.39 18.68
CA GLU A 153 -11.00 17.49 18.41
C GLU A 153 -10.36 18.87 18.51
N ALA A 154 -9.24 19.01 19.23
CA ALA A 154 -8.53 20.25 19.41
C ALA A 154 -7.54 20.59 18.28
N SER A 155 -7.36 19.72 17.29
CA SER A 155 -6.53 20.03 16.12
C SER A 155 -7.26 21.06 15.24
N PRO A 156 -6.78 22.29 15.12
CA PRO A 156 -7.45 23.31 14.31
C PRO A 156 -7.51 22.84 12.86
N THR A 157 -8.72 22.82 12.33
CA THR A 157 -8.97 22.72 10.89
C THR A 157 -8.59 24.06 10.27
N ASP A 158 -7.32 24.25 9.96
CA ASP A 158 -6.85 25.30 9.06
C ASP A 158 -6.77 24.80 7.62
#